data_51808908851d4c866bb240316575360e
#
_entry.id   51808908851d4c866bb240316575360e
#
_cell.length_a   1.000
_cell.length_b   1.000
_cell.length_c   1.000
_cell.angle_alpha   90.00
_cell.angle_beta   90.00
_cell.angle_gamma   90.00
#
_symmetry.space_group_name_H-M   'P 1'
#
loop_
_entity.id
_entity.type
_entity.pdbx_description
1 polymer ?
#
loop_
_entity_poly.entity_id
_entity_poly.type
_entity_poly.pdbx_seq_one_letter_code
_entity_poly.pdbx_strand_id
1 'polypeptide(L)'
;LNGDNIIETSNVQSNTQGLGLSALTTQDATTFTASGARGYLETIDSAINDLNSIKSEFGAVQNQLQSSNKSLISQETSTLQANSAFDTNYAKESSNFSKQNVLAQIGAFSQAQGNNINQQMVSRLLS
;
A
#
# COMPACT_ATOMS: atom_id res chain seq x y z
N LEU A 1 -5.10 6.76 5.76
CA LEU A 1 -5.16 6.77 4.29
C LEU A 1 -5.13 8.21 3.84
N ASN A 2 -3.94 8.69 3.51
CA ASN A 2 -3.76 10.05 3.00
C ASN A 2 -4.32 10.13 1.58
N GLY A 3 -5.13 11.15 1.31
CA GLY A 3 -5.70 11.42 0.00
C GLY A 3 -4.69 11.80 -1.08
N ASP A 4 -3.39 11.73 -0.78
CA ASP A 4 -2.30 12.05 -1.71
C ASP A 4 -1.93 10.91 -2.68
N ASN A 5 -2.57 9.75 -2.58
CA ASN A 5 -2.29 8.60 -3.45
C ASN A 5 -3.28 8.48 -4.63
N ILE A 6 -3.93 9.57 -5.02
CA ILE A 6 -4.82 9.60 -6.17
C ILE A 6 -3.98 9.88 -7.42
N ILE A 7 -3.97 8.92 -8.36
CA ILE A 7 -3.40 9.12 -9.70
C ILE A 7 -4.53 9.56 -10.60
N GLU A 8 -4.51 10.82 -11.00
CA GLU A 8 -5.47 11.34 -11.95
C GLU A 8 -5.02 11.06 -13.38
N THR A 9 -5.90 10.45 -14.15
CA THR A 9 -5.74 10.30 -15.60
C THR A 9 -6.73 11.20 -16.29
N SER A 10 -6.24 12.04 -17.22
CA SER A 10 -7.12 12.81 -18.07
C SER A 10 -7.92 11.90 -19.00
N ASN A 11 -9.16 12.29 -19.32
CA ASN A 11 -9.96 11.58 -20.29
C ASN A 11 -9.37 11.78 -21.70
N VAL A 12 -8.81 10.70 -22.27
CA VAL A 12 -8.13 10.75 -23.56
C VAL A 12 -9.07 10.29 -24.67
N GLN A 13 -9.33 11.15 -25.64
CA GLN A 13 -10.08 10.80 -26.85
C GLN A 13 -9.10 10.57 -28.00
N SER A 14 -8.76 9.30 -28.25
CA SER A 14 -7.88 8.89 -29.35
C SER A 14 -8.66 8.39 -30.57
N ASN A 15 -9.91 8.78 -30.71
CA ASN A 15 -10.73 8.49 -31.88
C ASN A 15 -10.55 9.59 -32.96
N THR A 16 -11.16 9.40 -34.12
CA THR A 16 -11.09 10.34 -35.25
C THR A 16 -11.58 11.74 -34.89
N GLN A 17 -12.53 11.85 -33.99
CA GLN A 17 -13.07 13.13 -33.53
C GLN A 17 -12.12 13.83 -32.57
N GLY A 18 -11.56 13.11 -31.60
CA GLY A 18 -10.62 13.66 -30.61
C GLY A 18 -9.29 14.06 -31.24
N LEU A 19 -8.88 13.40 -32.34
CA LEU A 19 -7.67 13.73 -33.09
C LEU A 19 -7.90 14.75 -34.22
N GLY A 20 -9.10 15.29 -34.35
CA GLY A 20 -9.41 16.29 -35.37
C GLY A 20 -9.44 15.75 -36.79
N LEU A 21 -9.57 14.43 -36.99
CA LEU A 21 -9.53 13.77 -38.29
C LEU A 21 -10.92 13.68 -38.95
N SER A 22 -11.95 14.26 -38.38
CA SER A 22 -13.33 14.16 -38.89
C SER A 22 -13.48 14.69 -40.30
N ALA A 23 -12.72 15.71 -40.68
CA ALA A 23 -12.73 16.28 -42.01
C ALA A 23 -12.25 15.30 -43.08
N LEU A 24 -11.39 14.33 -42.73
CA LEU A 24 -10.87 13.31 -43.63
C LEU A 24 -11.92 12.23 -43.98
N THR A 25 -12.88 12.01 -43.07
CA THR A 25 -13.93 10.98 -43.25
C THR A 25 -15.08 11.44 -44.15
N THR A 26 -15.21 12.76 -44.36
CA THR A 26 -16.27 13.37 -45.17
C THR A 26 -15.79 13.84 -46.55
N GLN A 27 -14.59 13.44 -46.96
CA GLN A 27 -13.98 13.89 -48.18
C GLN A 27 -14.67 13.27 -49.42
N ASP A 28 -15.03 14.12 -50.40
CA ASP A 28 -15.57 13.74 -51.68
C ASP A 28 -14.50 13.95 -52.77
N ALA A 29 -14.50 13.08 -53.81
CA ALA A 29 -13.57 13.14 -54.93
C ALA A 29 -13.70 14.45 -55.74
N THR A 30 -14.84 15.13 -55.71
CA THR A 30 -15.07 16.42 -56.39
C THR A 30 -14.49 17.63 -55.67
N THR A 31 -14.21 17.53 -54.36
CA THR A 31 -13.67 18.61 -53.53
C THR A 31 -12.19 18.43 -53.22
N PHE A 32 -11.56 17.37 -53.70
CA PHE A 32 -10.14 17.08 -53.48
C PHE A 32 -9.27 17.96 -54.37
N THR A 33 -8.62 18.94 -53.78
CA THR A 33 -7.66 19.83 -54.42
C THR A 33 -6.26 19.66 -53.84
N ALA A 34 -5.22 20.10 -54.60
CA ALA A 34 -3.85 20.07 -54.10
C ALA A 34 -3.68 20.87 -52.80
N SER A 35 -4.37 22.00 -52.69
CA SER A 35 -4.41 22.81 -51.48
C SER A 35 -5.11 22.08 -50.33
N GLY A 36 -6.23 21.44 -50.58
CA GLY A 36 -6.94 20.59 -49.63
C GLY A 36 -6.10 19.41 -49.16
N ALA A 37 -5.38 18.76 -50.05
CA ALA A 37 -4.47 17.66 -49.71
C ALA A 37 -3.36 18.09 -48.73
N ARG A 38 -2.80 19.28 -48.91
CA ARG A 38 -1.81 19.84 -47.96
C ARG A 38 -2.42 20.09 -46.60
N GLY A 39 -3.64 20.66 -46.56
CA GLY A 39 -4.38 20.85 -45.31
C GLY A 39 -4.64 19.53 -44.58
N TYR A 40 -4.93 18.45 -45.31
CA TYR A 40 -5.11 17.13 -44.70
C TYR A 40 -3.80 16.55 -44.15
N LEU A 41 -2.69 16.76 -44.85
CA LEU A 41 -1.36 16.37 -44.34
C LEU A 41 -1.05 17.10 -43.01
N GLU A 42 -1.30 18.40 -42.96
CA GLU A 42 -1.13 19.17 -41.72
C GLU A 42 -2.04 18.63 -40.60
N THR A 43 -3.27 18.28 -40.92
CA THR A 43 -4.19 17.68 -39.93
C THR A 43 -3.70 16.33 -39.44
N ILE A 44 -3.15 15.50 -40.36
CA ILE A 44 -2.55 14.21 -39.97
C ILE A 44 -1.32 14.39 -39.11
N ASP A 45 -0.44 15.33 -39.46
CA ASP A 45 0.75 15.63 -38.66
C ASP A 45 0.36 16.10 -37.26
N SER A 46 -0.65 16.97 -37.14
CA SER A 46 -1.18 17.38 -35.84
C SER A 46 -1.71 16.20 -35.05
N ALA A 47 -2.48 15.31 -35.68
CA ALA A 47 -3.01 14.11 -35.05
C ALA A 47 -1.90 13.17 -34.56
N ILE A 48 -0.82 13.03 -35.34
CA ILE A 48 0.37 12.26 -34.94
C ILE A 48 1.05 12.87 -33.72
N ASN A 49 1.17 14.19 -33.69
CA ASN A 49 1.73 14.91 -32.55
C ASN A 49 0.87 14.72 -31.30
N ASP A 50 -0.44 14.80 -31.44
CA ASP A 50 -1.38 14.54 -30.33
C ASP A 50 -1.26 13.11 -29.82
N LEU A 51 -1.16 12.12 -30.72
CA LEU A 51 -0.93 10.74 -30.33
C LEU A 51 0.40 10.54 -29.59
N ASN A 52 1.45 11.22 -30.03
CA ASN A 52 2.74 11.16 -29.34
C ASN A 52 2.66 11.80 -27.94
N SER A 53 1.93 12.90 -27.79
CA SER A 53 1.68 13.52 -26.49
C SER A 53 0.89 12.59 -25.57
N ILE A 54 -0.18 11.98 -26.07
CA ILE A 54 -0.98 11.00 -25.34
C ILE A 54 -0.11 9.82 -24.91
N LYS A 55 0.73 9.30 -25.79
CA LYS A 55 1.66 8.20 -25.49
C LYS A 55 2.63 8.59 -24.38
N SER A 56 3.13 9.82 -24.40
CA SER A 56 4.02 10.35 -23.36
C SER A 56 3.30 10.46 -22.02
N GLU A 57 2.07 10.95 -22.01
CA GLU A 57 1.25 11.03 -20.78
C GLU A 57 0.97 9.64 -20.19
N PHE A 58 0.62 8.67 -21.03
CA PHE A 58 0.45 7.30 -20.58
C PHE A 58 1.74 6.70 -20.00
N GLY A 59 2.88 6.98 -20.61
CA GLY A 59 4.17 6.57 -20.10
C GLY A 59 4.46 7.17 -18.72
N ALA A 60 4.16 8.45 -18.54
CA ALA A 60 4.30 9.13 -17.25
C ALA A 60 3.36 8.54 -16.18
N VAL A 61 2.09 8.30 -16.52
CA VAL A 61 1.11 7.67 -15.61
C VAL A 61 1.55 6.25 -15.25
N GLN A 62 2.05 5.50 -16.22
CA GLN A 62 2.56 4.14 -15.97
C GLN A 62 3.73 4.14 -14.99
N ASN A 63 4.67 5.07 -15.13
CA ASN A 63 5.78 5.23 -14.20
C ASN A 63 5.30 5.64 -12.81
N GLN A 64 4.31 6.53 -12.75
CA GLN A 64 3.71 6.95 -11.48
C GLN A 64 2.98 5.80 -10.79
N LEU A 65 2.25 4.97 -11.54
CA LEU A 65 1.61 3.76 -11.04
C LEU A 65 2.61 2.75 -10.49
N GLN A 66 3.72 2.54 -11.20
CA GLN A 66 4.78 1.65 -10.73
C GLN A 66 5.42 2.17 -9.43
N SER A 67 5.68 3.47 -9.36
CA SER A 67 6.23 4.11 -8.16
C SER A 67 5.25 4.01 -6.98
N SER A 68 3.98 4.29 -7.22
CA SER A 68 2.93 4.18 -6.22
C SER A 68 2.77 2.74 -5.73
N ASN A 69 2.79 1.77 -6.63
CA ASN A 69 2.73 0.35 -6.28
C ASN A 69 3.92 -0.08 -5.41
N LYS A 70 5.13 0.35 -5.75
CA LYS A 70 6.31 0.09 -4.92
C LYS A 70 6.18 0.71 -3.53
N SER A 71 5.67 1.93 -3.45
CA SER A 71 5.42 2.61 -2.18
C SER A 71 4.39 1.88 -1.33
N LEU A 72 3.29 1.42 -1.93
CA LEU A 72 2.24 0.65 -1.24
C LEU A 72 2.78 -0.68 -0.71
N ILE A 73 3.55 -1.41 -1.51
CA ILE A 73 4.19 -2.67 -1.08
C ILE A 73 5.15 -2.42 0.07
N SER A 74 5.94 -1.34 0.01
CA SER A 74 6.83 -0.96 1.10
C SER A 74 6.07 -0.62 2.38
N GLN A 75 4.96 0.11 2.29
CA GLN A 75 4.10 0.41 3.42
C GLN A 75 3.45 -0.84 4.00
N GLU A 76 2.96 -1.74 3.16
CA GLU A 76 2.40 -3.03 3.58
C GLU A 76 3.44 -3.85 4.34
N THR A 77 4.66 -3.97 3.80
CA THR A 77 5.75 -4.69 4.45
C THR A 77 6.10 -4.07 5.80
N SER A 78 6.18 -2.75 5.88
CA SER A 78 6.45 -2.05 7.15
C SER A 78 5.35 -2.27 8.17
N THR A 79 4.10 -2.26 7.74
CA THR A 79 2.94 -2.53 8.61
C THR A 79 2.95 -3.96 9.13
N LEU A 80 3.26 -4.93 8.28
CA LEU A 80 3.37 -6.35 8.67
C LEU A 80 4.51 -6.55 9.67
N GLN A 81 5.66 -5.90 9.47
CA GLN A 81 6.77 -5.95 10.41
C GLN A 81 6.42 -5.32 11.76
N ALA A 82 5.75 -4.18 11.76
CA ALA A 82 5.27 -3.53 12.97
C ALA A 82 4.28 -4.41 13.75
N ASN A 83 3.34 -5.04 13.05
CA ASN A 83 2.38 -5.96 13.66
C ASN A 83 3.09 -7.19 14.24
N SER A 84 4.05 -7.78 13.54
CA SER A 84 4.83 -8.92 14.03
C SER A 84 5.63 -8.56 15.28
N ALA A 85 6.26 -7.38 15.32
CA ALA A 85 6.98 -6.90 16.49
C ALA A 85 6.03 -6.67 17.69
N PHE A 86 4.87 -6.13 17.45
CA PHE A 86 3.85 -5.93 18.47
C PHE A 86 3.36 -7.25 19.05
N ASP A 87 3.05 -8.22 18.20
CA ASP A 87 2.62 -9.55 18.64
C ASP A 87 3.71 -10.27 19.45
N THR A 88 4.97 -10.15 19.03
CA THR A 88 6.10 -10.72 19.76
C THR A 88 6.26 -10.07 21.13
N ASN A 89 6.15 -8.76 21.24
CA ASN A 89 6.20 -8.04 22.50
C ASN A 89 5.04 -8.41 23.43
N TYR A 90 3.84 -8.54 22.88
CA TYR A 90 2.67 -8.98 23.64
C TYR A 90 2.87 -10.40 24.18
N ALA A 91 3.37 -11.33 23.39
CA ALA A 91 3.68 -12.68 23.83
C ALA A 91 4.75 -12.72 24.93
N LYS A 92 5.80 -11.91 24.82
CA LYS A 92 6.81 -11.76 25.88
C LYS A 92 6.24 -11.23 27.18
N GLU A 93 5.45 -10.17 27.12
CA GLU A 93 4.84 -9.57 28.30
C GLU A 93 3.87 -10.53 28.97
N SER A 94 3.06 -11.24 28.20
CA SER A 94 2.15 -12.27 28.70
C SER A 94 2.90 -13.42 29.37
N SER A 95 4.01 -13.86 28.80
CA SER A 95 4.88 -14.89 29.38
C SER A 95 5.52 -14.43 30.68
N ASN A 96 6.02 -13.18 30.75
CA ASN A 96 6.57 -12.59 31.96
C ASN A 96 5.54 -12.49 33.07
N PHE A 97 4.34 -12.05 32.74
CA PHE A 97 3.22 -11.98 33.68
C PHE A 97 2.87 -13.36 34.26
N SER A 98 2.80 -14.38 33.43
CA SER A 98 2.57 -15.76 33.86
C SER A 98 3.68 -16.26 34.78
N LYS A 99 4.94 -15.99 34.45
CA LYS A 99 6.08 -16.34 35.31
C LYS A 99 6.01 -15.67 36.68
N GLN A 100 5.68 -14.39 36.71
CA GLN A 100 5.55 -13.66 37.96
C GLN A 100 4.43 -14.21 38.85
N ASN A 101 3.30 -14.56 38.25
CA ASN A 101 2.19 -15.18 38.98
C ASN A 101 2.57 -16.56 39.53
N VAL A 102 3.24 -17.39 38.76
CA VAL A 102 3.71 -18.70 39.23
C VAL A 102 4.71 -18.54 40.35
N LEU A 103 5.67 -17.62 40.23
CA LEU A 103 6.66 -17.35 41.28
C LEU A 103 6.02 -16.83 42.58
N ALA A 104 5.01 -15.97 42.48
CA ALA A 104 4.26 -15.49 43.62
C ALA A 104 3.51 -16.63 44.33
N GLN A 105 2.89 -17.54 43.59
CA GLN A 105 2.22 -18.71 44.14
C GLN A 105 3.19 -19.69 44.81
N ILE A 106 4.35 -19.93 44.19
CA ILE A 106 5.39 -20.79 44.78
C ILE A 106 5.95 -20.14 46.02
N GLY A 107 6.20 -18.84 46.02
CA GLY A 107 6.67 -18.09 47.18
C GLY A 107 5.70 -18.16 48.35
N ALA A 108 4.42 -17.97 48.12
CA ALA A 108 3.37 -18.08 49.14
C ALA A 108 3.26 -19.52 49.68
N PHE A 109 3.35 -20.54 48.81
CA PHE A 109 3.35 -21.93 49.23
C PHE A 109 4.57 -22.29 50.08
N SER A 110 5.76 -21.86 49.70
CA SER A 110 6.98 -22.08 50.45
C SER A 110 6.93 -21.40 51.84
N GLN A 111 6.37 -20.21 51.91
CA GLN A 111 6.24 -19.48 53.16
C GLN A 111 5.23 -20.15 54.11
N ALA A 112 4.09 -20.60 53.57
CA ALA A 112 3.13 -21.35 54.36
C ALA A 112 3.70 -22.67 54.88
N GLN A 113 4.45 -23.38 54.10
CA GLN A 113 5.10 -24.64 54.48
C GLN A 113 6.22 -24.39 55.51
N GLY A 114 7.00 -23.31 55.36
CA GLY A 114 7.99 -22.91 56.36
C GLY A 114 7.38 -22.56 57.69
N ASN A 115 6.26 -21.88 57.71
CA ASN A 115 5.51 -21.57 58.95
C ASN A 115 4.99 -22.85 59.63
N ASN A 116 4.50 -23.79 58.89
CA ASN A 116 4.04 -25.09 59.44
C ASN A 116 5.18 -25.89 60.06
N ILE A 117 6.36 -25.90 59.45
CA ILE A 117 7.55 -26.57 60.00
C ILE A 117 7.98 -25.90 61.28
N ASN A 118 7.99 -24.57 61.34
CA ASN A 118 8.35 -23.82 62.56
C ASN A 118 7.38 -24.10 63.68
N GLN A 119 6.07 -24.17 63.43
CA GLN A 119 5.08 -24.52 64.43
C GLN A 119 5.28 -25.93 65.00
N GLN A 120 5.58 -26.89 64.11
CA GLN A 120 5.89 -28.25 64.54
C GLN A 120 7.17 -28.33 65.38
N MET A 121 8.19 -27.58 65.00
CA MET A 121 9.43 -27.49 65.79
C MET A 121 9.19 -26.91 67.15
N VAL A 122 8.47 -25.80 67.25
CA VAL A 122 8.12 -25.17 68.52
C VAL A 122 7.29 -26.11 69.39
N SER A 123 6.32 -26.82 68.80
CA SER A 123 5.51 -27.79 69.54
C SER A 123 6.35 -28.93 70.07
N ARG A 124 7.35 -29.42 69.35
CA ARG A 124 8.28 -30.46 69.81
C ARG A 124 9.19 -29.97 70.93
N LEU A 125 9.62 -28.73 70.88
CA LEU A 125 10.49 -28.16 71.91
C LEU A 125 9.77 -27.89 73.21
N LEU A 126 8.46 -27.65 73.16
CA LEU A 126 7.63 -27.37 74.30
C LEU A 126 7.04 -28.60 74.99
N SER A 127 7.08 -29.72 74.28
CA SER A 127 6.66 -31.03 74.83
C SER A 127 7.87 -31.84 75.32
#